data_89039f604baeebcf4c672ad3bca47fd4
#
_entry.id   89039f604baeebcf4c672ad3bca47fd4
#
_cell.length_a   1.000
_cell.length_b   1.000
_cell.length_c   1.000
_cell.angle_alpha   90.00
_cell.angle_beta   90.00
_cell.angle_gamma   90.00
#
_symmetry.space_group_name_H-M   'P 1'
#
loop_
_entity.id
_entity.type
_entity.pdbx_description
1 polymer ?
#
loop_
_entity_poly.entity_id
_entity_poly.type
_entity_poly.pdbx_seq_one_letter_code
_entity_poly.pdbx_strand_id
1 'polypeptide(L)'
;MRKRMLSIVLVLAMAAGLVACGGKATESEPVSGTAAETKSEAASSSGKETQADAGTNLPEVKLVFSTQSSGDVNYVKAMHMIADEISDKTNGVFTMEIHENGSLMTQEGEVDAVARGSLDMMFSSPFLISDQLPYLTMFTAAYIFKDEPHMRAVMDGEIGTKVADDVADKLNVRWLSALYCGARHLDMRDIGKEITKPEDLNGVNLRMPNSSAWLFMGKALGANPTPMAYAEIYQGLQTGAIDGQENPLPTTIAQKWYEVTSQVVLTGHVIEPMCIAINEEKWQSLPQEYKDILTEAVRTATLWCDEANIKQEQEAIIFLKDQGLTIIEPDLDAFMEYSENYYLNDPDMTKDWNMDLYHQIKDLKY
;
A
#
# COMPACT_ATOMS: atom_id res chain seq x y z
N MET A 1 34.00 50.54 -10.27
CA MET A 1 34.88 50.14 -11.41
C MET A 1 34.25 48.89 -12.04
N ARG A 2 33.92 49.04 -13.31
CA ARG A 2 33.33 48.01 -14.18
C ARG A 2 34.33 46.88 -14.43
N LYS A 3 33.84 45.63 -14.52
CA LYS A 3 34.23 44.69 -15.59
C LYS A 3 33.15 43.65 -15.80
N ARG A 4 32.55 43.70 -16.98
CA ARG A 4 31.74 42.69 -17.66
C ARG A 4 32.67 41.69 -18.35
N MET A 5 32.26 40.45 -18.47
CA MET A 5 32.62 39.50 -19.55
C MET A 5 31.80 38.23 -19.27
N LEU A 6 31.21 37.56 -20.12
CA LEU A 6 30.80 37.50 -21.53
C LEU A 6 30.37 36.05 -21.75
N SER A 7 29.22 35.88 -22.30
CA SER A 7 28.56 34.60 -22.67
C SER A 7 29.36 33.81 -23.69
N ILE A 8 29.31 32.47 -23.64
CA ILE A 8 29.50 31.62 -24.80
C ILE A 8 28.39 30.57 -24.85
N VAL A 9 27.50 30.76 -25.83
CA VAL A 9 26.52 29.81 -26.31
C VAL A 9 27.24 28.89 -27.32
N LEU A 10 27.17 27.59 -27.15
CA LEU A 10 27.57 26.65 -28.19
C LEU A 10 26.36 25.81 -28.61
N VAL A 11 25.82 26.22 -29.76
CA VAL A 11 24.82 25.45 -30.53
C VAL A 11 25.61 24.53 -31.47
N LEU A 12 25.36 23.22 -31.41
CA LEU A 12 25.79 22.31 -32.44
C LEU A 12 24.55 21.57 -32.99
N ALA A 13 24.14 22.00 -34.17
CA ALA A 13 23.24 21.31 -35.06
C ALA A 13 24.06 20.33 -35.90
N MET A 14 23.60 19.08 -36.04
CA MET A 14 24.03 18.22 -37.14
C MET A 14 22.83 17.51 -37.78
N ALA A 15 22.84 17.68 -39.07
CA ALA A 15 21.82 17.39 -40.05
C ALA A 15 21.79 15.89 -40.48
N ALA A 16 20.69 15.56 -41.08
CA ALA A 16 20.24 14.38 -41.79
C ALA A 16 21.25 13.70 -42.70
N GLY A 17 21.09 12.39 -42.79
CA GLY A 17 21.64 11.55 -43.88
C GLY A 17 20.67 10.44 -44.23
N LEU A 18 19.85 10.68 -45.25
CA LEU A 18 19.05 9.69 -45.99
C LEU A 18 19.96 8.94 -46.95
N VAL A 19 19.93 7.61 -46.95
CA VAL A 19 20.28 6.78 -48.12
C VAL A 19 19.24 5.69 -48.28
N ALA A 20 18.56 5.76 -49.43
CA ALA A 20 17.65 4.78 -49.98
C ALA A 20 18.42 3.88 -50.97
N CYS A 21 18.12 2.57 -50.97
CA CYS A 21 18.20 1.61 -52.09
C CYS A 21 17.52 0.33 -51.62
N GLY A 22 16.45 -0.24 -52.19
CA GLY A 22 16.11 -0.45 -53.57
C GLY A 22 16.40 -1.91 -53.96
N GLY A 23 15.38 -2.79 -54.00
CA GLY A 23 15.61 -4.13 -54.57
C GLY A 23 14.49 -5.15 -54.31
N LYS A 24 13.48 -5.12 -55.15
CA LYS A 24 12.79 -6.22 -55.87
C LYS A 24 12.13 -7.39 -55.12
N ALA A 25 10.83 -7.42 -55.35
CA ALA A 25 9.92 -8.56 -55.21
C ALA A 25 10.25 -9.72 -56.17
N THR A 26 9.94 -10.96 -55.74
CA THR A 26 9.64 -12.08 -56.65
C THR A 26 8.46 -12.85 -56.03
N GLU A 27 7.36 -12.81 -56.76
CA GLU A 27 6.21 -13.72 -56.70
C GLU A 27 6.60 -15.11 -57.13
N SER A 28 6.00 -16.13 -56.53
CA SER A 28 5.63 -17.37 -57.25
C SER A 28 4.54 -18.11 -56.47
N GLU A 29 3.44 -18.28 -57.15
CA GLU A 29 2.23 -19.01 -56.80
C GLU A 29 2.39 -20.54 -57.05
N PRO A 30 1.32 -21.35 -56.92
CA PRO A 30 1.27 -22.55 -56.06
C PRO A 30 1.32 -23.85 -56.86
N VAL A 31 1.56 -24.96 -56.18
CA VAL A 31 1.38 -26.29 -56.76
C VAL A 31 0.42 -27.13 -55.91
N SER A 32 -0.66 -27.50 -56.59
CA SER A 32 -1.67 -28.49 -56.29
C SER A 32 -1.13 -29.94 -56.43
N GLY A 33 -1.64 -30.85 -55.61
CA GLY A 33 -1.44 -32.27 -55.82
C GLY A 33 -1.91 -33.14 -54.64
N THR A 34 -3.09 -33.53 -54.72
CA THR A 34 -3.74 -34.85 -54.89
C THR A 34 -3.76 -35.82 -53.70
N ALA A 35 -4.96 -36.25 -53.41
CA ALA A 35 -5.41 -37.21 -52.41
C ALA A 35 -4.85 -38.64 -52.66
N ALA A 36 -4.70 -39.39 -51.57
CA ALA A 36 -4.81 -40.87 -51.59
C ALA A 36 -5.48 -41.34 -50.31
N GLU A 37 -6.67 -41.87 -50.46
CA GLU A 37 -7.37 -42.71 -49.49
C GLU A 37 -6.65 -44.02 -49.27
N THR A 38 -6.57 -44.51 -48.03
CA THR A 38 -6.47 -45.93 -47.74
C THR A 38 -7.26 -46.26 -46.47
N LYS A 39 -8.16 -47.23 -46.63
CA LYS A 39 -9.06 -47.81 -45.64
C LYS A 39 -8.37 -48.87 -44.81
N SER A 40 -9.01 -49.10 -43.60
CA SER A 40 -9.10 -50.34 -42.82
C SER A 40 -7.93 -50.60 -41.87
N GLU A 41 -8.11 -50.83 -40.55
CA GLU A 41 -8.89 -51.92 -39.93
C GLU A 41 -9.11 -51.63 -38.44
N ALA A 42 -10.22 -52.11 -37.93
CA ALA A 42 -10.60 -52.06 -36.54
C ALA A 42 -9.83 -53.03 -35.67
N ALA A 43 -9.30 -52.61 -34.56
CA ALA A 43 -8.96 -53.47 -33.43
C ALA A 43 -9.55 -52.90 -32.14
N SER A 44 -10.52 -53.62 -31.60
CA SER A 44 -11.11 -53.48 -30.29
C SER A 44 -10.05 -53.69 -29.20
N SER A 45 -9.90 -52.72 -28.29
CA SER A 45 -9.33 -53.00 -26.97
C SER A 45 -10.04 -52.15 -25.92
N SER A 46 -10.50 -52.86 -24.93
CA SER A 46 -11.28 -52.52 -23.75
C SER A 46 -10.98 -51.18 -23.15
N GLY A 47 -12.07 -50.47 -22.89
CA GLY A 47 -12.05 -49.20 -22.16
C GLY A 47 -11.56 -49.35 -20.72
N LYS A 48 -10.66 -48.47 -20.41
CA LYS A 48 -10.46 -47.98 -19.08
C LYS A 48 -11.10 -46.58 -19.09
N GLU A 49 -12.28 -46.44 -18.55
CA GLU A 49 -12.88 -45.16 -18.26
C GLU A 49 -11.92 -44.43 -17.31
N THR A 50 -11.11 -43.55 -17.88
CA THR A 50 -10.52 -42.49 -17.15
C THR A 50 -11.68 -41.54 -16.86
N GLN A 51 -12.10 -41.44 -15.58
CA GLN A 51 -12.92 -40.35 -15.12
C GLN A 51 -12.24 -39.07 -15.59
N ALA A 52 -12.83 -38.41 -16.55
CA ALA A 52 -12.54 -37.04 -16.85
C ALA A 52 -12.93 -36.24 -15.59
N ASP A 53 -11.93 -35.74 -14.91
CA ASP A 53 -12.10 -34.68 -13.92
C ASP A 53 -12.96 -33.62 -14.60
N ALA A 54 -14.12 -33.34 -14.05
CA ALA A 54 -14.97 -32.25 -14.53
C ALA A 54 -14.27 -30.95 -14.17
N GLY A 55 -13.27 -30.60 -14.94
CA GLY A 55 -12.60 -29.31 -14.87
C GLY A 55 -13.67 -28.25 -15.03
N THR A 56 -13.98 -27.55 -13.95
CA THR A 56 -14.79 -26.35 -13.97
C THR A 56 -14.23 -25.43 -15.03
N ASN A 57 -15.04 -25.16 -16.08
CA ASN A 57 -14.62 -24.33 -17.22
C ASN A 57 -14.73 -22.86 -16.79
N LEU A 58 -13.93 -22.48 -15.76
CA LEU A 58 -13.88 -21.14 -15.22
C LEU A 58 -13.15 -20.20 -16.20
N PRO A 59 -13.61 -18.94 -16.33
CA PRO A 59 -12.97 -17.98 -17.23
C PRO A 59 -11.57 -17.65 -16.75
N GLU A 60 -10.66 -17.39 -17.69
CA GLU A 60 -9.37 -16.79 -17.37
C GLU A 60 -9.59 -15.39 -16.81
N VAL A 61 -9.01 -15.11 -15.62
CA VAL A 61 -9.08 -13.82 -14.95
C VAL A 61 -7.69 -13.40 -14.50
N LYS A 62 -7.33 -12.18 -14.84
CA LYS A 62 -6.11 -11.53 -14.35
C LYS A 62 -6.51 -10.30 -13.55
N LEU A 63 -6.07 -10.22 -12.29
CA LEU A 63 -6.16 -9.03 -11.46
C LEU A 63 -4.89 -8.19 -11.64
N VAL A 64 -5.02 -6.87 -11.57
CA VAL A 64 -3.90 -5.93 -11.56
C VAL A 64 -3.87 -5.24 -10.20
N PHE A 65 -2.74 -5.35 -9.51
CA PHE A 65 -2.49 -4.72 -8.22
C PHE A 65 -1.35 -3.69 -8.36
N SER A 66 -1.52 -2.51 -7.73
CA SER A 66 -0.49 -1.46 -7.69
C SER A 66 -0.19 -1.04 -6.26
N THR A 67 1.09 -0.71 -5.99
CA THR A 67 1.54 -0.17 -4.70
C THR A 67 2.75 0.74 -4.84
N GLN A 68 2.84 1.75 -3.96
CA GLN A 68 4.00 2.62 -3.83
C GLN A 68 5.18 1.93 -3.14
N SER A 69 4.93 0.86 -2.42
CA SER A 69 5.92 0.19 -1.58
C SER A 69 6.77 -0.79 -2.35
N SER A 70 7.96 -1.06 -1.82
CA SER A 70 8.87 -2.08 -2.38
C SER A 70 8.48 -3.48 -1.93
N GLY A 71 8.89 -4.50 -2.68
CA GLY A 71 8.73 -5.91 -2.33
C GLY A 71 9.41 -6.33 -1.02
N ASP A 72 10.23 -5.47 -0.41
CA ASP A 72 10.87 -5.76 0.87
C ASP A 72 9.93 -5.62 2.08
N VAL A 73 8.82 -4.87 1.94
CA VAL A 73 7.81 -4.73 3.00
C VAL A 73 6.92 -5.96 3.10
N ASN A 74 6.57 -6.37 4.33
CA ASN A 74 5.85 -7.62 4.55
C ASN A 74 4.44 -7.63 3.93
N TYR A 75 3.72 -6.51 3.93
CA TYR A 75 2.41 -6.47 3.29
C TYR A 75 2.48 -6.61 1.75
N VAL A 76 3.58 -6.20 1.11
CA VAL A 76 3.80 -6.48 -0.32
C VAL A 76 4.15 -7.96 -0.54
N LYS A 77 4.97 -8.55 0.33
CA LYS A 77 5.21 -10.01 0.31
C LYS A 77 3.92 -10.80 0.47
N ALA A 78 3.00 -10.35 1.33
CA ALA A 78 1.67 -10.96 1.48
C ALA A 78 0.89 -10.92 0.16
N MET A 79 0.99 -9.85 -0.63
CA MET A 79 0.35 -9.80 -1.95
C MET A 79 0.95 -10.80 -2.93
N HIS A 80 2.28 -11.01 -2.92
CA HIS A 80 2.89 -12.07 -3.71
C HIS A 80 2.41 -13.46 -3.28
N MET A 81 2.28 -13.71 -1.97
CA MET A 81 1.72 -14.96 -1.47
C MET A 81 0.28 -15.19 -1.98
N ILE A 82 -0.55 -14.14 -2.00
CA ILE A 82 -1.91 -14.22 -2.56
C ILE A 82 -1.85 -14.53 -4.06
N ALA A 83 -0.99 -13.84 -4.82
CA ALA A 83 -0.83 -14.05 -6.26
C ALA A 83 -0.41 -15.48 -6.59
N ASP A 84 0.55 -16.02 -5.83
CA ASP A 84 1.02 -17.38 -5.99
C ASP A 84 -0.09 -18.39 -5.64
N GLU A 85 -0.77 -18.20 -4.51
CA GLU A 85 -1.82 -19.12 -4.05
C GLU A 85 -3.02 -19.19 -5.00
N ILE A 86 -3.51 -18.03 -5.51
CA ILE A 86 -4.63 -18.03 -6.47
C ILE A 86 -4.24 -18.68 -7.80
N SER A 87 -2.99 -18.46 -8.25
CA SER A 87 -2.45 -19.08 -9.47
C SER A 87 -2.33 -20.60 -9.31
N ASP A 88 -1.74 -21.06 -8.21
CA ASP A 88 -1.52 -22.48 -7.94
C ASP A 88 -2.85 -23.25 -7.79
N LYS A 89 -3.81 -22.70 -7.04
CA LYS A 89 -5.13 -23.33 -6.83
C LYS A 89 -5.97 -23.42 -8.11
N THR A 90 -5.65 -22.59 -9.11
CA THR A 90 -6.43 -22.52 -10.36
C THR A 90 -5.65 -22.96 -11.59
N ASN A 91 -4.45 -23.54 -11.44
CA ASN A 91 -3.55 -23.91 -12.53
C ASN A 91 -3.27 -22.74 -13.51
N GLY A 92 -3.16 -21.53 -12.98
CA GLY A 92 -2.79 -20.33 -13.72
C GLY A 92 -3.91 -19.66 -14.50
N VAL A 93 -5.18 -20.05 -14.35
CA VAL A 93 -6.30 -19.37 -15.00
C VAL A 93 -6.87 -18.19 -14.19
N PHE A 94 -6.58 -18.11 -12.89
CA PHE A 94 -6.80 -16.95 -12.07
C PHE A 94 -5.46 -16.43 -11.55
N THR A 95 -5.05 -15.24 -11.99
CA THR A 95 -3.71 -14.69 -11.72
C THR A 95 -3.78 -13.25 -11.24
N MET A 96 -2.67 -12.75 -10.67
CA MET A 96 -2.50 -11.36 -10.28
C MET A 96 -1.16 -10.84 -10.79
N GLU A 97 -1.19 -9.66 -11.42
CA GLU A 97 0.01 -8.89 -11.79
C GLU A 97 0.23 -7.78 -10.75
N ILE A 98 1.42 -7.74 -10.16
CA ILE A 98 1.77 -6.79 -9.09
C ILE A 98 2.74 -5.75 -9.65
N HIS A 99 2.40 -4.47 -9.48
CA HIS A 99 3.21 -3.31 -9.81
C HIS A 99 3.67 -2.61 -8.52
N GLU A 100 4.96 -2.69 -8.25
CA GLU A 100 5.59 -2.15 -7.05
C GLU A 100 6.28 -0.80 -7.30
N ASN A 101 6.73 -0.16 -6.22
CA ASN A 101 7.55 1.06 -6.24
C ASN A 101 6.92 2.23 -7.02
N GLY A 102 5.60 2.34 -7.02
CA GLY A 102 4.89 3.38 -7.75
C GLY A 102 5.09 3.33 -9.26
N SER A 103 5.45 2.15 -9.78
CA SER A 103 5.77 1.98 -11.20
C SER A 103 4.59 2.21 -12.13
N LEU A 104 3.36 2.03 -11.65
CA LEU A 104 2.15 2.21 -12.43
C LEU A 104 1.55 3.60 -12.24
N MET A 105 1.40 4.07 -11.00
CA MET A 105 0.80 5.37 -10.67
C MET A 105 1.17 5.82 -9.26
N THR A 106 0.75 7.02 -8.84
CA THR A 106 0.92 7.51 -7.46
C THR A 106 -0.11 6.90 -6.52
N GLN A 107 0.10 6.97 -5.20
CA GLN A 107 -0.81 6.43 -4.21
C GLN A 107 -2.22 7.04 -4.29
N GLU A 108 -2.30 8.35 -4.51
CA GLU A 108 -3.57 9.04 -4.71
C GLU A 108 -4.24 8.59 -6.03
N GLY A 109 -3.42 8.33 -7.06
CA GLY A 109 -3.86 7.79 -8.34
C GLY A 109 -4.44 6.38 -8.21
N GLU A 110 -3.90 5.54 -7.32
CA GLU A 110 -4.42 4.19 -7.03
C GLU A 110 -5.84 4.24 -6.47
N VAL A 111 -6.09 5.12 -5.49
CA VAL A 111 -7.43 5.30 -4.88
C VAL A 111 -8.47 5.61 -5.95
N ASP A 112 -8.19 6.63 -6.76
CA ASP A 112 -9.08 7.03 -7.84
C ASP A 112 -9.26 5.93 -8.91
N ALA A 113 -8.18 5.21 -9.23
CA ALA A 113 -8.20 4.19 -10.27
C ALA A 113 -9.02 2.96 -9.86
N VAL A 114 -8.91 2.51 -8.59
CA VAL A 114 -9.71 1.39 -8.08
C VAL A 114 -11.18 1.80 -7.97
N ALA A 115 -11.48 2.99 -7.46
CA ALA A 115 -12.86 3.48 -7.37
C ALA A 115 -13.58 3.52 -8.75
N ARG A 116 -12.84 3.87 -9.83
CA ARG A 116 -13.36 3.90 -11.20
C ARG A 116 -13.28 2.57 -11.95
N GLY A 117 -12.66 1.54 -11.37
CA GLY A 117 -12.48 0.24 -12.01
C GLY A 117 -11.39 0.21 -13.10
N SER A 118 -10.49 1.19 -13.16
CA SER A 118 -9.34 1.21 -14.07
C SER A 118 -8.08 0.52 -13.49
N LEU A 119 -8.10 0.21 -12.21
CA LEU A 119 -7.19 -0.66 -11.48
C LEU A 119 -8.05 -1.64 -10.67
N ASP A 120 -7.65 -2.91 -10.61
CA ASP A 120 -8.44 -3.90 -9.89
C ASP A 120 -8.22 -3.84 -8.37
N MET A 121 -6.95 -3.73 -7.92
CA MET A 121 -6.60 -3.85 -6.51
C MET A 121 -5.50 -2.87 -6.08
N MET A 122 -5.57 -2.48 -4.80
CA MET A 122 -4.57 -1.63 -4.14
C MET A 122 -4.48 -1.95 -2.65
N PHE A 123 -3.49 -1.40 -1.96
CA PHE A 123 -3.62 -1.18 -0.53
C PHE A 123 -4.42 0.09 -0.27
N SER A 124 -5.41 -0.02 0.61
CA SER A 124 -6.23 1.08 1.09
C SER A 124 -6.07 1.23 2.60
N SER A 125 -6.48 2.37 3.12
CA SER A 125 -6.68 2.55 4.55
C SER A 125 -7.80 3.57 4.77
N PRO A 126 -8.41 3.64 5.96
CA PRO A 126 -9.36 4.70 6.28
C PRO A 126 -8.80 6.10 5.96
N PHE A 127 -7.50 6.29 6.12
CA PHE A 127 -6.82 7.56 5.91
C PHE A 127 -6.72 7.97 4.44
N LEU A 128 -6.40 7.00 3.58
CA LEU A 128 -6.20 7.27 2.15
C LEU A 128 -7.48 7.66 1.44
N ILE A 129 -8.63 7.22 1.96
CA ILE A 129 -9.95 7.48 1.39
C ILE A 129 -10.78 8.47 2.20
N SER A 130 -10.18 9.10 3.23
CA SER A 130 -10.89 10.03 4.12
C SER A 130 -11.32 11.33 3.43
N ASP A 131 -10.68 11.73 2.35
CA ASP A 131 -11.10 12.89 1.57
C ASP A 131 -12.41 12.62 0.80
N GLN A 132 -12.70 11.35 0.47
CA GLN A 132 -13.94 10.91 -0.16
C GLN A 132 -15.02 10.54 0.88
N LEU A 133 -14.62 10.04 2.06
CA LEU A 133 -15.50 9.70 3.18
C LEU A 133 -15.01 10.36 4.48
N PRO A 134 -15.36 11.64 4.70
CA PRO A 134 -14.76 12.47 5.77
C PRO A 134 -14.86 11.90 7.18
N TYR A 135 -15.90 11.12 7.51
CA TYR A 135 -16.00 10.52 8.84
C TYR A 135 -14.87 9.54 9.16
N LEU A 136 -14.20 8.99 8.12
CA LEU A 136 -13.05 8.09 8.30
C LEU A 136 -11.82 8.80 8.87
N THR A 137 -11.80 10.15 8.85
CA THR A 137 -10.73 10.91 9.50
C THR A 137 -10.62 10.61 11.00
N MET A 138 -11.66 10.12 11.67
CA MET A 138 -11.58 9.70 13.06
C MET A 138 -10.61 8.52 13.28
N PHE A 139 -10.38 7.68 12.29
CA PHE A 139 -9.39 6.60 12.37
C PHE A 139 -7.94 7.11 12.32
N THR A 140 -7.73 8.41 12.00
CA THR A 140 -6.43 9.09 12.13
C THR A 140 -6.20 9.65 13.52
N ALA A 141 -7.21 9.61 14.41
CA ALA A 141 -7.01 10.06 15.76
C ALA A 141 -5.87 9.27 16.41
N ALA A 142 -4.82 9.98 16.81
CA ALA A 142 -3.70 9.36 17.49
C ALA A 142 -4.22 8.55 18.68
N TYR A 143 -3.70 7.34 18.85
CA TYR A 143 -4.05 6.41 19.94
C TYR A 143 -5.52 5.92 19.93
N ILE A 144 -6.20 5.94 18.77
CA ILE A 144 -7.56 5.37 18.68
C ILE A 144 -7.53 3.84 18.81
N PHE A 145 -6.50 3.19 18.25
CA PHE A 145 -6.20 1.79 18.48
C PHE A 145 -5.09 1.67 19.53
N LYS A 146 -5.25 0.77 20.48
CA LYS A 146 -4.32 0.58 21.60
C LYS A 146 -3.15 -0.32 21.23
N ASP A 147 -3.45 -1.39 20.48
CA ASP A 147 -2.52 -2.43 20.06
C ASP A 147 -3.11 -3.22 18.88
N GLU A 148 -2.38 -4.20 18.34
CA GLU A 148 -2.83 -5.07 17.26
C GLU A 148 -4.11 -5.84 17.63
N PRO A 149 -4.22 -6.52 18.80
CA PRO A 149 -5.47 -7.19 19.17
C PRO A 149 -6.69 -6.26 19.20
N HIS A 150 -6.52 -5.01 19.66
CA HIS A 150 -7.60 -4.02 19.61
C HIS A 150 -7.99 -3.66 18.18
N MET A 151 -7.01 -3.39 17.32
CA MET A 151 -7.25 -3.13 15.89
C MET A 151 -8.01 -4.31 15.25
N ARG A 152 -7.59 -5.56 15.52
CA ARG A 152 -8.26 -6.75 15.02
C ARG A 152 -9.70 -6.84 15.48
N ALA A 153 -9.94 -6.66 16.79
CA ALA A 153 -11.30 -6.71 17.35
C ALA A 153 -12.24 -5.67 16.71
N VAL A 154 -11.71 -4.51 16.35
CA VAL A 154 -12.48 -3.48 15.64
C VAL A 154 -12.68 -3.85 14.17
N MET A 155 -11.60 -4.15 13.44
CA MET A 155 -11.65 -4.31 11.98
C MET A 155 -12.32 -5.62 11.54
N ASP A 156 -12.13 -6.70 12.28
CA ASP A 156 -12.75 -7.99 12.00
C ASP A 156 -14.14 -8.13 12.66
N GLY A 157 -14.51 -7.17 13.50
CA GLY A 157 -15.78 -7.13 14.21
C GLY A 157 -16.91 -6.42 13.45
N GLU A 158 -18.01 -6.19 14.16
CA GLU A 158 -19.20 -5.53 13.61
C GLU A 158 -18.91 -4.09 13.12
N ILE A 159 -18.00 -3.38 13.81
CA ILE A 159 -17.60 -2.02 13.45
C ILE A 159 -16.91 -2.02 12.09
N GLY A 160 -15.87 -2.84 11.94
CA GLY A 160 -15.11 -2.93 10.70
C GLY A 160 -15.94 -3.40 9.51
N THR A 161 -16.84 -4.39 9.75
CA THR A 161 -17.78 -4.85 8.70
C THR A 161 -18.66 -3.71 8.20
N LYS A 162 -19.27 -2.92 9.10
CA LYS A 162 -20.12 -1.78 8.72
C LYS A 162 -19.34 -0.70 7.93
N VAL A 163 -18.11 -0.43 8.36
CA VAL A 163 -17.24 0.53 7.65
C VAL A 163 -16.86 0.01 6.27
N ALA A 164 -16.49 -1.27 6.15
CA ALA A 164 -16.15 -1.88 4.87
C ALA A 164 -17.33 -1.90 3.89
N ASP A 165 -18.54 -2.19 4.37
CA ASP A 165 -19.77 -2.12 3.55
C ASP A 165 -20.05 -0.69 3.09
N ASP A 166 -19.89 0.31 3.96
CA ASP A 166 -20.09 1.71 3.60
C ASP A 166 -19.06 2.21 2.56
N VAL A 167 -17.81 1.77 2.65
CA VAL A 167 -16.76 2.04 1.66
C VAL A 167 -17.11 1.40 0.32
N ALA A 168 -17.56 0.14 0.32
CA ALA A 168 -17.97 -0.55 -0.90
C ALA A 168 -19.15 0.16 -1.58
N ASP A 169 -20.17 0.51 -0.81
CA ASP A 169 -21.39 1.15 -1.33
C ASP A 169 -21.12 2.56 -1.87
N LYS A 170 -20.29 3.35 -1.21
CA LYS A 170 -20.07 4.75 -1.54
C LYS A 170 -18.94 5.02 -2.51
N LEU A 171 -17.89 4.20 -2.44
CA LEU A 171 -16.65 4.40 -3.22
C LEU A 171 -16.40 3.32 -4.27
N ASN A 172 -17.24 2.28 -4.35
CA ASN A 172 -16.98 1.15 -5.24
C ASN A 172 -15.65 0.43 -4.94
N VAL A 173 -15.22 0.43 -3.66
CA VAL A 173 -13.99 -0.16 -3.15
C VAL A 173 -14.32 -1.11 -2.01
N ARG A 174 -14.07 -2.41 -2.20
CA ARG A 174 -14.28 -3.43 -1.18
C ARG A 174 -13.00 -3.72 -0.44
N TRP A 175 -13.04 -3.66 0.88
CA TRP A 175 -11.97 -4.18 1.74
C TRP A 175 -12.14 -5.69 1.96
N LEU A 176 -11.10 -6.45 1.64
CA LEU A 176 -11.09 -7.91 1.80
C LEU A 176 -10.51 -8.33 3.16
N SER A 177 -9.58 -7.57 3.69
CA SER A 177 -8.97 -7.75 5.01
C SER A 177 -8.21 -6.50 5.40
N ALA A 178 -7.89 -6.36 6.69
CA ALA A 178 -6.98 -5.34 7.21
C ALA A 178 -5.71 -6.02 7.75
N LEU A 179 -4.55 -5.61 7.27
CA LEU A 179 -3.22 -6.05 7.72
C LEU A 179 -2.75 -5.19 8.90
N TYR A 180 -2.07 -5.80 9.86
CA TYR A 180 -1.29 -5.06 10.85
C TYR A 180 0.10 -4.76 10.28
N CYS A 181 0.43 -3.49 10.11
CA CYS A 181 1.72 -3.06 9.55
C CYS A 181 2.71 -2.60 10.62
N GLY A 182 2.33 -2.65 11.89
CA GLY A 182 3.11 -2.15 13.02
C GLY A 182 2.60 -0.82 13.55
N ALA A 183 3.02 -0.49 14.77
CA ALA A 183 2.82 0.83 15.34
C ALA A 183 3.75 1.85 14.67
N ARG A 184 3.21 3.04 14.40
CA ARG A 184 3.97 4.11 13.73
C ARG A 184 4.74 4.93 14.75
N HIS A 185 5.98 5.23 14.42
CA HIS A 185 6.94 5.97 15.23
C HIS A 185 7.56 7.11 14.43
N LEU A 186 8.25 8.03 15.11
CA LEU A 186 8.93 9.12 14.40
C LEU A 186 10.37 8.71 14.07
N ASP A 187 10.76 8.88 12.80
CA ASP A 187 12.15 8.77 12.36
C ASP A 187 12.66 10.18 12.08
N MET A 188 13.65 10.64 12.83
CA MET A 188 14.13 12.02 12.79
C MET A 188 15.58 12.08 12.31
N ARG A 189 15.85 13.08 11.49
CA ARG A 189 17.24 13.49 11.20
C ARG A 189 17.90 14.04 12.46
N ASP A 190 19.21 14.27 12.41
CA ASP A 190 19.88 15.11 13.40
C ASP A 190 19.41 16.58 13.23
N ILE A 191 18.58 17.02 14.15
CA ILE A 191 18.06 18.38 14.25
C ILE A 191 18.64 19.14 15.46
N GLY A 192 19.68 18.59 16.09
CA GLY A 192 20.36 19.18 17.24
C GLY A 192 19.57 19.10 18.56
N LYS A 193 18.50 18.32 18.61
CA LYS A 193 17.72 18.04 19.84
C LYS A 193 17.08 16.66 19.77
N GLU A 194 16.80 16.09 20.93
CA GLU A 194 15.97 14.89 21.08
C GLU A 194 14.49 15.27 21.19
N ILE A 195 13.62 14.40 20.66
CA ILE A 195 12.17 14.56 20.78
C ILE A 195 11.68 13.65 21.91
N THR A 196 11.29 14.24 23.04
CA THR A 196 10.84 13.52 24.22
C THR A 196 9.37 13.80 24.58
N LYS A 197 8.81 14.87 24.05
CA LYS A 197 7.43 15.32 24.30
C LYS A 197 6.90 16.16 23.14
N PRO A 198 5.59 16.41 23.02
CA PRO A 198 4.99 17.14 21.89
C PRO A 198 5.60 18.51 21.61
N GLU A 199 5.96 19.28 22.66
CA GLU A 199 6.52 20.61 22.48
C GLU A 199 7.89 20.60 21.77
N ASP A 200 8.62 19.48 21.82
CA ASP A 200 9.87 19.34 21.12
C ASP A 200 9.68 19.28 19.59
N LEU A 201 8.46 18.95 19.14
CA LEU A 201 8.08 18.97 17.73
C LEU A 201 7.73 20.37 17.20
N ASN A 202 7.68 21.39 18.04
CA ASN A 202 7.42 22.75 17.59
C ASN A 202 8.46 23.21 16.56
N GLY A 203 7.99 23.60 15.35
CA GLY A 203 8.80 24.04 14.23
C GLY A 203 9.52 22.93 13.48
N VAL A 204 9.28 21.67 13.83
CA VAL A 204 9.82 20.50 13.11
C VAL A 204 8.97 20.22 11.88
N ASN A 205 9.60 20.20 10.71
CA ASN A 205 8.96 19.84 9.45
C ASN A 205 8.84 18.32 9.36
N LEU A 206 7.72 17.78 9.88
CA LEU A 206 7.44 16.37 9.86
C LEU A 206 6.71 16.01 8.56
N ARG A 207 7.31 15.15 7.75
CA ARG A 207 6.65 14.68 6.52
C ARG A 207 5.39 13.91 6.86
N MET A 208 4.34 14.24 6.16
CA MET A 208 3.07 13.52 6.17
C MET A 208 2.65 13.15 4.75
N PRO A 209 1.87 12.06 4.55
CA PRO A 209 1.16 11.84 3.30
C PRO A 209 0.31 13.06 2.92
N ASN A 210 0.05 13.22 1.63
CA ASN A 210 -0.71 14.35 1.11
C ASN A 210 -2.22 14.13 1.23
N SER A 211 -2.72 14.10 2.47
CA SER A 211 -4.16 14.10 2.75
C SER A 211 -4.48 15.01 3.94
N SER A 212 -5.70 15.52 4.01
CA SER A 212 -6.16 16.39 5.08
C SER A 212 -6.03 15.73 6.45
N ALA A 213 -6.36 14.45 6.55
CA ALA A 213 -6.30 13.65 7.77
C ALA A 213 -4.86 13.51 8.30
N TRP A 214 -3.89 13.22 7.43
CA TRP A 214 -2.49 13.12 7.83
C TRP A 214 -1.89 14.45 8.22
N LEU A 215 -2.21 15.53 7.50
CA LEU A 215 -1.75 16.88 7.86
C LEU A 215 -2.32 17.32 9.21
N PHE A 216 -3.56 16.93 9.49
CA PHE A 216 -4.16 17.16 10.80
C PHE A 216 -3.45 16.37 11.91
N MET A 217 -3.19 15.08 11.68
CA MET A 217 -2.50 14.23 12.65
C MET A 217 -1.09 14.76 12.98
N GLY A 218 -0.34 15.23 11.98
CA GLY A 218 0.96 15.86 12.23
C GLY A 218 0.88 17.08 13.15
N LYS A 219 -0.17 17.90 13.03
CA LYS A 219 -0.43 19.00 13.96
C LYS A 219 -0.82 18.50 15.33
N ALA A 220 -1.62 17.43 15.41
CA ALA A 220 -2.02 16.82 16.67
C ALA A 220 -0.84 16.20 17.43
N LEU A 221 0.27 15.89 16.77
CA LEU A 221 1.53 15.51 17.41
C LEU A 221 2.37 16.72 17.86
N GLY A 222 2.03 17.94 17.45
CA GLY A 222 2.77 19.18 17.77
C GLY A 222 3.77 19.60 16.67
N ALA A 223 3.81 18.93 15.53
CA ALA A 223 4.72 19.22 14.44
C ALA A 223 4.19 20.22 13.41
N ASN A 224 5.06 20.65 12.50
CA ASN A 224 4.70 21.35 11.27
C ASN A 224 4.57 20.31 10.14
N PRO A 225 3.35 19.84 9.81
CA PRO A 225 3.18 18.79 8.80
C PRO A 225 3.55 19.28 7.42
N THR A 226 4.42 18.55 6.74
CA THR A 226 4.92 18.86 5.40
C THR A 226 4.44 17.77 4.43
N PRO A 227 3.48 18.07 3.54
CA PRO A 227 2.98 17.09 2.58
C PRO A 227 4.07 16.72 1.58
N MET A 228 4.29 15.41 1.41
CA MET A 228 5.29 14.91 0.46
C MET A 228 4.91 13.48 0.03
N ALA A 229 5.11 13.17 -1.26
CA ALA A 229 4.86 11.84 -1.79
C ALA A 229 5.75 10.78 -1.11
N TYR A 230 5.24 9.55 -0.97
CA TYR A 230 5.96 8.47 -0.29
C TYR A 230 7.34 8.18 -0.92
N ALA A 231 7.41 8.15 -2.25
CA ALA A 231 8.66 7.90 -2.97
C ALA A 231 9.75 8.98 -2.77
N GLU A 232 9.37 10.16 -2.26
CA GLU A 232 10.29 11.29 -2.06
C GLU A 232 10.89 11.35 -0.63
N ILE A 233 10.43 10.49 0.29
CA ILE A 233 10.80 10.54 1.72
C ILE A 233 12.31 10.42 1.91
N TYR A 234 12.96 9.42 1.32
CA TYR A 234 14.40 9.22 1.46
C TYR A 234 15.18 10.46 1.03
N GLN A 235 14.85 10.99 -0.15
CA GLN A 235 15.47 12.19 -0.69
C GLN A 235 15.18 13.44 0.19
N GLY A 236 13.97 13.58 0.68
CA GLY A 236 13.54 14.66 1.57
C GLY A 236 14.33 14.68 2.87
N LEU A 237 14.50 13.51 3.50
CA LEU A 237 15.34 13.32 4.68
C LEU A 237 16.82 13.60 4.38
N GLN A 238 17.35 13.03 3.30
CA GLN A 238 18.75 13.19 2.91
C GLN A 238 19.15 14.65 2.67
N THR A 239 18.30 15.41 1.99
CA THR A 239 18.56 16.81 1.64
C THR A 239 18.20 17.81 2.75
N GLY A 240 17.42 17.38 3.74
CA GLY A 240 16.90 18.25 4.79
C GLY A 240 15.70 19.10 4.36
N ALA A 241 14.99 18.69 3.34
CA ALA A 241 13.70 19.29 2.98
C ALA A 241 12.63 19.01 4.03
N ILE A 242 12.78 17.92 4.76
CA ILE A 242 12.01 17.53 5.95
C ILE A 242 12.96 17.17 7.09
N ASP A 243 12.52 17.36 8.32
CA ASP A 243 13.27 17.07 9.54
C ASP A 243 13.03 15.65 10.05
N GLY A 244 11.92 15.06 9.68
CA GLY A 244 11.52 13.72 10.04
C GLY A 244 10.34 13.21 9.23
N GLN A 245 10.00 11.97 9.47
CA GLN A 245 8.83 11.28 8.95
C GLN A 245 8.28 10.33 10.02
N GLU A 246 7.14 9.70 9.79
CA GLU A 246 6.56 8.71 10.68
C GLU A 246 6.12 7.48 9.89
N ASN A 247 6.44 6.30 10.40
CA ASN A 247 6.03 5.00 9.85
C ASN A 247 6.31 3.87 10.86
N PRO A 248 5.81 2.65 10.61
CA PRO A 248 6.19 1.47 11.36
C PRO A 248 7.68 1.15 11.16
N LEU A 249 8.34 0.63 12.22
CA LEU A 249 9.76 0.29 12.16
C LEU A 249 10.12 -0.73 11.07
N PRO A 250 9.31 -1.77 10.78
CA PRO A 250 9.56 -2.65 9.65
C PRO A 250 9.66 -1.91 8.31
N THR A 251 8.80 -0.91 8.11
CA THR A 251 8.82 -0.07 6.91
C THR A 251 10.07 0.81 6.84
N THR A 252 10.45 1.42 7.98
CA THR A 252 11.69 2.22 8.08
C THR A 252 12.91 1.40 7.68
N ILE A 253 12.98 0.13 8.08
CA ILE A 253 14.07 -0.77 7.73
C ILE A 253 14.01 -1.13 6.24
N ALA A 254 12.87 -1.56 5.73
CA ALA A 254 12.70 -1.97 4.34
C ALA A 254 13.00 -0.84 3.34
N GLN A 255 12.59 0.39 3.67
CA GLN A 255 12.82 1.60 2.86
C GLN A 255 14.19 2.25 3.14
N LYS A 256 14.98 1.71 4.06
CA LYS A 256 16.33 2.19 4.44
C LYS A 256 16.37 3.65 4.92
N TRP A 257 15.29 4.15 5.49
CA TRP A 257 15.27 5.53 6.01
C TRP A 257 16.22 5.71 7.19
N TYR A 258 16.59 4.63 7.87
CA TYR A 258 17.61 4.64 8.93
C TYR A 258 19.00 5.13 8.43
N GLU A 259 19.29 5.07 7.12
CA GLU A 259 20.54 5.58 6.55
C GLU A 259 20.61 7.12 6.54
N VAL A 260 19.47 7.79 6.63
CA VAL A 260 19.33 9.26 6.53
C VAL A 260 18.64 9.89 7.75
N THR A 261 18.46 9.10 8.82
CA THR A 261 17.94 9.53 10.13
C THR A 261 18.95 9.26 11.23
N SER A 262 18.78 9.84 12.42
CA SER A 262 19.68 9.71 13.55
C SER A 262 18.99 9.24 14.83
N GLN A 263 17.66 9.41 14.92
CA GLN A 263 16.89 9.00 16.08
C GLN A 263 15.53 8.43 15.65
N VAL A 264 15.06 7.46 16.42
CA VAL A 264 13.69 6.92 16.38
C VAL A 264 13.04 7.24 17.71
N VAL A 265 11.86 7.88 17.66
CA VAL A 265 11.07 8.21 18.84
C VAL A 265 9.88 7.25 18.91
N LEU A 266 9.84 6.42 19.95
CA LEU A 266 8.86 5.33 20.09
C LEU A 266 7.49 5.86 20.54
N THR A 267 6.87 6.72 19.73
CA THR A 267 5.57 7.32 20.05
C THR A 267 4.40 6.34 19.94
N GLY A 268 4.45 5.37 19.03
CA GLY A 268 3.34 4.42 18.83
C GLY A 268 1.99 5.10 18.55
N HIS A 269 2.02 6.29 17.99
CA HIS A 269 0.88 7.21 17.92
C HIS A 269 -0.25 6.74 17.01
N VAL A 270 0.04 5.88 16.04
CA VAL A 270 -0.96 5.30 15.13
C VAL A 270 -0.66 3.82 14.90
N ILE A 271 -1.71 3.01 14.97
CA ILE A 271 -1.79 1.68 14.39
C ILE A 271 -2.73 1.78 13.20
N GLU A 272 -2.18 1.69 12.00
CA GLU A 272 -2.93 1.84 10.77
C GLU A 272 -3.40 0.49 10.24
N PRO A 273 -4.72 0.25 10.12
CA PRO A 273 -5.22 -0.92 9.41
C PRO A 273 -4.97 -0.74 7.90
N MET A 274 -4.00 -1.44 7.36
CA MET A 274 -3.72 -1.46 5.92
C MET A 274 -4.63 -2.48 5.24
N CYS A 275 -5.65 -1.99 4.54
CA CYS A 275 -6.66 -2.84 3.94
C CYS A 275 -6.23 -3.33 2.55
N ILE A 276 -6.37 -4.62 2.29
CA ILE A 276 -6.33 -5.18 0.93
C ILE A 276 -7.66 -4.85 0.28
N ALA A 277 -7.63 -4.05 -0.77
CA ALA A 277 -8.82 -3.54 -1.43
C ALA A 277 -8.92 -3.97 -2.90
N ILE A 278 -10.15 -4.24 -3.33
CA ILE A 278 -10.50 -4.55 -4.71
C ILE A 278 -11.66 -3.65 -5.17
N ASN A 279 -11.70 -3.30 -6.44
CA ASN A 279 -12.87 -2.65 -7.03
C ASN A 279 -14.12 -3.50 -6.82
N GLU A 280 -15.22 -2.92 -6.33
CA GLU A 280 -16.43 -3.65 -5.97
C GLU A 280 -17.09 -4.32 -7.18
N GLU A 281 -17.18 -3.63 -8.32
CA GLU A 281 -17.75 -4.22 -9.54
C GLU A 281 -16.89 -5.39 -10.04
N LYS A 282 -15.56 -5.26 -9.98
CA LYS A 282 -14.64 -6.35 -10.30
C LYS A 282 -14.88 -7.54 -9.39
N TRP A 283 -14.96 -7.31 -8.07
CA TRP A 283 -15.27 -8.36 -7.08
C TRP A 283 -16.58 -9.06 -7.40
N GLN A 284 -17.65 -8.29 -7.68
CA GLN A 284 -18.96 -8.86 -8.01
C GLN A 284 -18.94 -9.68 -9.30
N SER A 285 -18.11 -9.32 -10.26
CA SER A 285 -17.96 -10.03 -11.53
C SER A 285 -17.23 -11.38 -11.43
N LEU A 286 -16.48 -11.61 -10.34
CA LEU A 286 -15.75 -12.87 -10.15
C LEU A 286 -16.70 -14.04 -9.93
N PRO A 287 -16.41 -15.22 -10.50
CA PRO A 287 -17.07 -16.47 -10.12
C PRO A 287 -16.96 -16.72 -8.61
N GLN A 288 -17.96 -17.35 -8.01
CA GLN A 288 -17.98 -17.64 -6.57
C GLN A 288 -16.73 -18.43 -6.13
N GLU A 289 -16.32 -19.40 -6.92
CA GLU A 289 -15.11 -20.19 -6.66
C GLU A 289 -13.84 -19.31 -6.56
N TYR A 290 -13.71 -18.29 -7.43
CA TYR A 290 -12.58 -17.35 -7.35
C TYR A 290 -12.67 -16.43 -6.14
N LYS A 291 -13.88 -16.01 -5.76
CA LYS A 291 -14.10 -15.25 -4.52
C LYS A 291 -13.66 -16.05 -3.30
N ASP A 292 -14.03 -17.34 -3.25
CA ASP A 292 -13.70 -18.23 -2.14
C ASP A 292 -12.18 -18.47 -2.06
N ILE A 293 -11.52 -18.73 -3.20
CA ILE A 293 -10.07 -18.90 -3.29
C ILE A 293 -9.34 -17.62 -2.86
N LEU A 294 -9.75 -16.45 -3.39
CA LEU A 294 -9.12 -15.17 -3.06
C LEU A 294 -9.32 -14.80 -1.59
N THR A 295 -10.52 -15.07 -1.03
CA THR A 295 -10.80 -14.81 0.39
C THR A 295 -9.89 -15.64 1.30
N GLU A 296 -9.71 -16.92 0.99
CA GLU A 296 -8.83 -17.80 1.78
C GLU A 296 -7.35 -17.40 1.64
N ALA A 297 -6.89 -17.10 0.42
CA ALA A 297 -5.54 -16.62 0.18
C ALA A 297 -5.26 -15.31 0.94
N VAL A 298 -6.20 -14.35 0.89
CA VAL A 298 -6.11 -13.09 1.65
C VAL A 298 -6.04 -13.37 3.15
N ARG A 299 -6.90 -14.25 3.69
CA ARG A 299 -6.88 -14.60 5.10
C ARG A 299 -5.52 -15.18 5.54
N THR A 300 -5.00 -16.13 4.77
CA THR A 300 -3.70 -16.77 5.05
C THR A 300 -2.56 -15.76 5.03
N ALA A 301 -2.52 -14.91 4.00
CA ALA A 301 -1.48 -13.91 3.84
C ALA A 301 -1.57 -12.78 4.89
N THR A 302 -2.79 -12.43 5.33
CA THR A 302 -3.01 -11.47 6.42
C THR A 302 -2.39 -11.97 7.73
N LEU A 303 -2.71 -13.18 8.15
CA LEU A 303 -2.17 -13.76 9.38
C LEU A 303 -0.63 -13.85 9.35
N TRP A 304 -0.08 -14.27 8.20
CA TRP A 304 1.38 -14.31 8.03
C TRP A 304 2.00 -12.90 8.14
N CYS A 305 1.39 -11.90 7.52
CA CYS A 305 1.90 -10.53 7.54
C CYS A 305 1.90 -9.95 8.95
N ASP A 306 0.83 -10.16 9.71
CA ASP A 306 0.71 -9.70 11.09
C ASP A 306 1.80 -10.32 11.98
N GLU A 307 1.95 -11.65 11.93
CA GLU A 307 2.99 -12.36 12.69
C GLU A 307 4.40 -11.88 12.30
N ALA A 308 4.64 -11.68 10.98
CA ALA A 308 5.93 -11.19 10.48
C ALA A 308 6.23 -9.77 10.97
N ASN A 309 5.24 -8.87 10.97
CA ASN A 309 5.41 -7.49 11.45
C ASN A 309 5.59 -7.42 12.96
N ILE A 310 4.80 -8.14 13.75
CA ILE A 310 4.96 -8.23 15.21
C ILE A 310 6.38 -8.69 15.57
N LYS A 311 6.87 -9.74 14.91
CA LYS A 311 8.23 -10.23 15.11
C LYS A 311 9.27 -9.18 14.70
N GLN A 312 9.09 -8.57 13.55
CA GLN A 312 10.04 -7.60 13.01
C GLN A 312 10.09 -6.32 13.86
N GLU A 313 8.98 -5.87 14.44
CA GLU A 313 8.98 -4.74 15.38
C GLU A 313 9.85 -5.00 16.59
N GLN A 314 9.80 -6.23 17.16
CA GLN A 314 10.62 -6.61 18.30
C GLN A 314 12.13 -6.62 17.96
N GLU A 315 12.46 -7.05 16.73
CA GLU A 315 13.84 -7.11 16.23
C GLU A 315 14.35 -5.75 15.75
N ALA A 316 13.45 -4.88 15.29
CA ALA A 316 13.77 -3.59 14.65
C ALA A 316 14.54 -2.64 15.58
N ILE A 317 14.16 -2.56 16.84
CA ILE A 317 14.81 -1.68 17.82
C ILE A 317 16.28 -2.06 17.99
N ILE A 318 16.58 -3.36 18.02
CA ILE A 318 17.97 -3.85 18.13
C ILE A 318 18.73 -3.50 16.86
N PHE A 319 18.15 -3.81 15.69
CA PHE A 319 18.76 -3.50 14.40
C PHE A 319 19.06 -2.00 14.26
N LEU A 320 18.11 -1.13 14.57
CA LEU A 320 18.28 0.33 14.42
C LEU A 320 19.35 0.89 15.37
N LYS A 321 19.44 0.36 16.60
CA LYS A 321 20.54 0.66 17.52
C LYS A 321 21.90 0.24 16.95
N ASP A 322 21.98 -0.94 16.35
CA ASP A 322 23.20 -1.45 15.71
C ASP A 322 23.60 -0.62 14.48
N GLN A 323 22.64 0.01 13.81
CA GLN A 323 22.89 0.98 12.74
C GLN A 323 23.32 2.37 13.27
N GLY A 324 23.34 2.57 14.58
CA GLY A 324 23.82 3.79 15.23
C GLY A 324 22.74 4.83 15.53
N LEU A 325 21.45 4.48 15.40
CA LEU A 325 20.35 5.38 15.73
C LEU A 325 20.13 5.44 17.24
N THR A 326 19.81 6.63 17.74
CA THR A 326 19.33 6.82 19.11
C THR A 326 17.84 6.40 19.18
N ILE A 327 17.52 5.48 20.07
CA ILE A 327 16.13 5.10 20.34
C ILE A 327 15.64 5.87 21.56
N ILE A 328 14.60 6.66 21.38
CA ILE A 328 14.02 7.53 22.40
C ILE A 328 12.68 6.95 22.84
N GLU A 329 12.53 6.75 24.15
CA GLU A 329 11.26 6.48 24.81
C GLU A 329 10.69 7.81 25.27
N PRO A 330 9.67 8.37 24.58
CA PRO A 330 9.13 9.68 24.89
C PRO A 330 8.14 9.61 26.06
N ASP A 331 7.72 10.76 26.56
CA ASP A 331 6.57 10.91 27.47
C ASP A 331 5.27 10.61 26.70
N LEU A 332 4.86 9.34 26.68
CA LEU A 332 3.67 8.86 25.96
C LEU A 332 2.37 9.50 26.52
N ASP A 333 2.29 9.69 27.84
CA ASP A 333 1.12 10.30 28.44
C ASP A 333 0.95 11.74 27.95
N ALA A 334 2.06 12.49 27.83
CA ALA A 334 2.03 13.84 27.28
C ALA A 334 1.62 13.85 25.80
N PHE A 335 2.11 12.90 24.99
CA PHE A 335 1.69 12.79 23.59
C PHE A 335 0.21 12.42 23.44
N MET A 336 -0.28 11.48 24.24
CA MET A 336 -1.70 11.08 24.25
C MET A 336 -2.60 12.25 24.63
N GLU A 337 -2.29 12.92 25.75
CA GLU A 337 -3.08 14.06 26.24
C GLU A 337 -3.07 15.22 25.25
N TYR A 338 -1.89 15.57 24.72
CA TYR A 338 -1.74 16.65 23.74
C TYR A 338 -2.54 16.38 22.47
N SER A 339 -2.42 15.18 21.91
CA SER A 339 -3.13 14.78 20.69
C SER A 339 -4.63 14.75 20.89
N GLU A 340 -5.11 14.13 21.98
CA GLU A 340 -6.53 14.02 22.28
C GLU A 340 -7.16 15.40 22.49
N ASN A 341 -6.50 16.27 23.26
CA ASN A 341 -6.96 17.64 23.43
C ASN A 341 -6.98 18.42 22.11
N TYR A 342 -6.00 18.18 21.22
CA TYR A 342 -5.94 18.86 19.94
C TYR A 342 -7.15 18.53 19.07
N TYR A 343 -7.44 17.26 18.82
CA TYR A 343 -8.51 16.89 17.90
C TYR A 343 -9.91 16.99 18.53
N LEU A 344 -10.12 16.75 19.83
CA LEU A 344 -11.43 16.91 20.48
C LEU A 344 -11.84 18.37 20.62
N ASN A 345 -10.90 19.31 20.64
CA ASN A 345 -11.18 20.75 20.71
C ASN A 345 -11.20 21.44 19.33
N ASP A 346 -11.00 20.71 18.23
CA ASP A 346 -11.11 21.22 16.87
C ASP A 346 -12.46 20.82 16.25
N PRO A 347 -13.51 21.67 16.34
CA PRO A 347 -14.82 21.33 15.81
C PRO A 347 -14.86 21.24 14.28
N ASP A 348 -13.91 21.86 13.57
CA ASP A 348 -13.86 21.79 12.11
C ASP A 348 -13.37 20.41 11.65
N MET A 349 -12.48 19.78 12.42
CA MET A 349 -11.97 18.45 12.13
C MET A 349 -12.89 17.33 12.56
N THR A 350 -13.56 17.49 13.70
CA THR A 350 -14.44 16.46 14.25
C THR A 350 -15.91 16.58 13.79
N LYS A 351 -16.26 17.61 13.02
CA LYS A 351 -17.64 17.84 12.54
C LYS A 351 -18.25 16.66 11.77
N ASP A 352 -17.40 15.94 11.06
CA ASP A 352 -17.80 14.78 10.24
C ASP A 352 -17.62 13.46 11.01
N TRP A 353 -17.05 13.49 12.22
CA TRP A 353 -16.85 12.29 13.03
C TRP A 353 -18.17 11.78 13.60
N ASN A 354 -18.34 10.48 13.59
CA ASN A 354 -19.36 9.83 14.39
C ASN A 354 -18.80 9.58 15.80
N MET A 355 -19.08 10.49 16.74
CA MET A 355 -18.55 10.42 18.10
C MET A 355 -19.02 9.17 18.87
N ASP A 356 -20.22 8.65 18.57
CA ASP A 356 -20.66 7.38 19.17
C ASP A 356 -19.77 6.22 18.69
N LEU A 357 -19.42 6.20 17.40
CA LEU A 357 -18.51 5.21 16.84
C LEU A 357 -17.08 5.37 17.39
N TYR A 358 -16.61 6.62 17.54
CA TYR A 358 -15.31 6.91 18.16
C TYR A 358 -15.24 6.32 19.58
N HIS A 359 -16.26 6.53 20.40
CA HIS A 359 -16.31 5.97 21.76
C HIS A 359 -16.46 4.44 21.74
N GLN A 360 -17.25 3.88 20.83
CA GLN A 360 -17.36 2.43 20.68
C GLN A 360 -16.01 1.79 20.38
N ILE A 361 -15.18 2.42 19.52
CA ILE A 361 -13.82 1.94 19.23
C ILE A 361 -12.94 2.06 20.49
N LYS A 362 -12.86 3.26 21.11
CA LYS A 362 -11.99 3.51 22.27
C LYS A 362 -12.29 2.58 23.46
N ASP A 363 -13.56 2.26 23.67
CA ASP A 363 -14.06 1.49 24.82
C ASP A 363 -14.20 0.00 24.55
N LEU A 364 -13.95 -0.44 23.30
CA LEU A 364 -14.07 -1.86 22.93
C LEU A 364 -13.15 -2.71 23.81
N LYS A 365 -13.74 -3.77 24.37
CA LYS A 365 -13.00 -4.81 25.13
C LYS A 365 -12.73 -5.97 24.21
N TYR A 366 -11.52 -6.50 24.22
CA TYR A 366 -11.03 -7.53 23.30
C TYR A 366 -10.16 -8.55 24.04
#